data_a6853d2ce7d0c8f7d7ce2e12fd832b91
#
_entry.id   a6853d2ce7d0c8f7d7ce2e12fd832b91
#
_cell.length_a   1.000
_cell.length_b   1.000
_cell.length_c   1.000
_cell.angle_alpha   90.00
_cell.angle_beta   90.00
_cell.angle_gamma   90.00
#
_symmetry.space_group_name_H-M   'P 1'
#
loop_
_entity.id
_entity.type
_entity.pdbx_description
1 polymer ?
#
loop_
_entity_poly.entity_id
_entity_poly.type
_entity_poly.pdbx_seq_one_letter_code
_entity_poly.pdbx_strand_id
1 'polypeptide(L)'
;MTTQIFVPLPAFNPDSILRYFIEFAYKGTAYHGWQYQPNAASVQETLNKALSLMLRTPIDATGAERPDTGVPARQMFAHFDYAEPIDATTLIKKLNAYLPKDIALFAIYPLPDDAHARFDATKRTYEYHIHTQKNAFECADSWYYPHPLNVEAMNAACALLKTHTDFECFSKLHTDVKTFNCSITHAEWTQKGNRLIFTISADRFLRNMVRAIVGTLIDIGLGKTTLTDLTAILESKNRSKAGFSVPAHGLYLTEVHYPYIPFQER
;
A
#
# COMPACT_ATOMS: atom_id res chain seq x y z
N MET A 1 6.24 29.48 -6.15
CA MET A 1 6.19 29.24 -7.62
C MET A 1 6.63 27.81 -7.85
N THR A 2 5.69 26.90 -7.99
CA THR A 2 5.98 25.47 -8.17
C THR A 2 6.22 25.24 -9.65
N THR A 3 7.45 24.95 -10.01
CA THR A 3 7.83 24.61 -11.39
C THR A 3 7.19 23.27 -11.72
N GLN A 4 6.11 23.28 -12.49
CA GLN A 4 5.57 22.07 -13.11
C GLN A 4 6.68 21.53 -14.04
N ILE A 5 7.25 20.37 -13.67
CA ILE A 5 8.10 19.62 -14.58
C ILE A 5 7.15 19.02 -15.62
N PHE A 6 7.09 19.69 -16.77
CA PHE A 6 6.37 19.19 -17.94
C PHE A 6 7.20 18.04 -18.50
N VAL A 7 6.80 16.81 -18.26
CA VAL A 7 7.34 15.67 -19.00
C VAL A 7 6.71 15.77 -20.40
N PRO A 8 7.49 16.05 -21.46
CA PRO A 8 6.92 16.11 -22.80
C PRO A 8 6.36 14.73 -23.13
N LEU A 9 5.12 14.72 -23.65
CA LEU A 9 4.51 13.52 -24.21
C LEU A 9 5.48 12.94 -25.26
N PRO A 10 5.77 11.63 -25.25
CA PRO A 10 6.49 11.01 -26.34
C PRO A 10 5.75 11.30 -27.66
N ALA A 11 6.51 11.57 -28.72
CA ALA A 11 5.93 11.80 -30.04
C ALA A 11 5.02 10.62 -30.40
N PHE A 12 3.76 10.90 -30.74
CA PHE A 12 2.79 9.90 -31.11
C PHE A 12 3.31 9.08 -32.31
N ASN A 13 3.62 7.82 -32.07
CA ASN A 13 3.86 6.83 -33.11
C ASN A 13 2.59 5.97 -33.21
N PRO A 14 1.87 5.97 -34.33
CA PRO A 14 0.59 5.24 -34.45
C PRO A 14 0.72 3.72 -34.26
N ASP A 15 1.93 3.17 -34.33
CA ASP A 15 2.20 1.75 -34.11
C ASP A 15 2.68 1.42 -32.68
N SER A 16 2.78 2.41 -31.80
CA SER A 16 3.22 2.21 -30.42
C SER A 16 2.04 2.09 -29.46
N ILE A 17 2.06 1.05 -28.63
CA ILE A 17 1.18 0.94 -27.46
C ILE A 17 1.61 2.00 -26.46
N LEU A 18 0.65 2.82 -26.00
CA LEU A 18 0.90 3.86 -24.98
C LEU A 18 0.65 3.27 -23.58
N ARG A 19 1.59 3.49 -22.67
CA ARG A 19 1.42 3.12 -21.26
C ARG A 19 0.82 4.25 -20.46
N TYR A 20 -0.16 3.91 -19.64
CA TYR A 20 -0.82 4.84 -18.74
C TYR A 20 -0.73 4.36 -17.30
N PHE A 21 -0.40 5.27 -16.38
CA PHE A 21 -0.61 5.04 -14.95
C PHE A 21 -1.90 5.70 -14.53
N ILE A 22 -2.68 4.97 -13.74
CA ILE A 22 -3.89 5.46 -13.11
C ILE A 22 -3.68 5.55 -11.60
N GLU A 23 -3.97 6.72 -11.03
CA GLU A 23 -3.91 6.99 -9.59
C GLU A 23 -5.32 6.98 -9.01
N PHE A 24 -5.51 6.23 -7.91
CA PHE A 24 -6.80 6.02 -7.30
C PHE A 24 -6.71 5.66 -5.82
N ALA A 25 -7.84 5.75 -5.11
CA ALA A 25 -8.05 5.25 -3.76
C ALA A 25 -9.17 4.21 -3.74
N TYR A 26 -9.15 3.35 -2.73
CA TYR A 26 -10.25 2.42 -2.49
C TYR A 26 -10.36 2.01 -1.01
N LYS A 27 -11.59 1.68 -0.59
CA LYS A 27 -11.87 0.98 0.66
C LYS A 27 -11.78 -0.53 0.43
N GLY A 28 -10.94 -1.21 1.20
CA GLY A 28 -10.69 -2.64 1.02
C GLY A 28 -11.79 -3.58 1.51
N THR A 29 -12.78 -3.06 2.26
CA THR A 29 -13.73 -3.85 3.05
C THR A 29 -14.60 -4.80 2.20
N ALA A 30 -14.95 -4.39 0.97
CA ALA A 30 -15.77 -5.18 0.04
C ALA A 30 -14.95 -6.10 -0.87
N TYR A 31 -13.61 -6.09 -0.75
CA TYR A 31 -12.71 -6.76 -1.68
C TYR A 31 -11.80 -7.78 -1.00
N HIS A 32 -11.49 -8.84 -1.72
CA HIS A 32 -10.49 -9.85 -1.32
C HIS A 32 -9.06 -9.43 -1.71
N GLY A 33 -8.76 -8.13 -1.52
CA GLY A 33 -7.49 -7.49 -1.85
C GLY A 33 -7.46 -6.92 -3.27
N TRP A 34 -6.24 -6.52 -3.69
CA TRP A 34 -6.03 -5.99 -5.04
C TRP A 34 -6.15 -7.05 -6.11
N GLN A 35 -5.40 -8.14 -6.00
CA GLN A 35 -5.17 -9.12 -7.05
C GLN A 35 -6.44 -9.88 -7.44
N TYR A 36 -6.69 -10.01 -8.76
CA TYR A 36 -7.74 -10.88 -9.30
C TYR A 36 -7.68 -12.29 -8.72
N GLN A 37 -8.84 -12.82 -8.36
CA GLN A 37 -9.03 -14.19 -7.90
C GLN A 37 -10.33 -14.76 -8.48
N PRO A 38 -10.35 -16.05 -8.91
CA PRO A 38 -11.48 -16.61 -9.67
C PRO A 38 -12.84 -16.55 -8.96
N ASN A 39 -12.87 -16.57 -7.63
CA ASN A 39 -14.10 -16.74 -6.84
C ASN A 39 -14.32 -15.60 -5.83
N ALA A 40 -13.68 -14.46 -6.03
CA ALA A 40 -13.78 -13.36 -5.06
C ALA A 40 -13.62 -11.99 -5.75
N ALA A 41 -14.47 -11.04 -5.37
CA ALA A 41 -14.36 -9.68 -5.87
C ALA A 41 -13.01 -9.06 -5.49
N SER A 42 -12.29 -8.50 -6.45
CA SER A 42 -11.03 -7.79 -6.25
C SER A 42 -11.09 -6.38 -6.83
N VAL A 43 -10.23 -5.49 -6.33
CA VAL A 43 -10.15 -4.12 -6.85
C VAL A 43 -9.66 -4.13 -8.30
N GLN A 44 -8.67 -4.97 -8.62
CA GLN A 44 -8.13 -5.11 -9.97
C GLN A 44 -9.22 -5.52 -10.98
N GLU A 45 -10.04 -6.52 -10.66
CA GLU A 45 -11.11 -6.95 -11.53
C GLU A 45 -12.13 -5.85 -11.78
N THR A 46 -12.53 -5.13 -10.71
CA THR A 46 -13.48 -4.03 -10.80
C THR A 46 -12.94 -2.90 -11.68
N LEU A 47 -11.68 -2.54 -11.50
CA LEU A 47 -11.01 -1.51 -12.30
C LEU A 47 -10.86 -1.96 -13.77
N ASN A 48 -10.41 -3.20 -14.01
CA ASN A 48 -10.25 -3.75 -15.35
C ASN A 48 -11.57 -3.77 -16.14
N LYS A 49 -12.67 -4.21 -15.51
CA LYS A 49 -14.00 -4.17 -16.11
C LYS A 49 -14.43 -2.75 -16.49
N ALA A 50 -14.23 -1.78 -15.60
CA ALA A 50 -14.58 -0.40 -15.86
C ALA A 50 -13.75 0.23 -16.99
N LEU A 51 -12.42 0.04 -16.97
CA LEU A 51 -11.52 0.50 -18.04
C LEU A 51 -11.86 -0.14 -19.37
N SER A 52 -12.04 -1.46 -19.40
CA SER A 52 -12.37 -2.20 -20.63
C SER A 52 -13.69 -1.75 -21.24
N LEU A 53 -14.70 -1.46 -20.41
CA LEU A 53 -15.98 -0.94 -20.88
C LEU A 53 -15.84 0.47 -21.50
N MET A 54 -15.11 1.36 -20.84
CA MET A 54 -14.97 2.76 -21.27
C MET A 54 -14.07 2.89 -22.50
N LEU A 55 -13.01 2.08 -22.59
CA LEU A 55 -12.04 2.09 -23.70
C LEU A 55 -12.42 1.12 -24.84
N ARG A 56 -13.47 0.31 -24.66
CA ARG A 56 -13.99 -0.67 -25.63
C ARG A 56 -12.94 -1.69 -26.10
N THR A 57 -11.99 -2.00 -25.23
CA THR A 57 -10.95 -3.00 -25.46
C THR A 57 -10.60 -3.69 -24.14
N PRO A 58 -10.22 -4.97 -24.13
CA PRO A 58 -9.78 -5.64 -22.90
C PRO A 58 -8.58 -4.92 -22.29
N ILE A 59 -8.67 -4.55 -21.02
CA ILE A 59 -7.60 -3.92 -20.24
C ILE A 59 -7.24 -4.83 -19.07
N ASP A 60 -5.93 -5.04 -18.86
CA ASP A 60 -5.40 -5.73 -17.70
C ASP A 60 -4.39 -4.82 -16.98
N ALA A 61 -4.81 -4.26 -15.86
CA ALA A 61 -4.01 -3.31 -15.09
C ALA A 61 -3.11 -4.01 -14.08
N THR A 62 -1.86 -3.60 -14.01
CA THR A 62 -0.87 -4.09 -13.05
C THR A 62 -0.66 -3.07 -11.93
N GLY A 63 -0.94 -3.46 -10.67
CA GLY A 63 -0.85 -2.57 -9.51
C GLY A 63 0.57 -2.39 -8.97
N ALA A 64 0.80 -1.23 -8.34
CA ALA A 64 2.03 -0.89 -7.62
C ALA A 64 2.32 -1.83 -6.44
N GLU A 65 1.27 -2.26 -5.77
CA GLU A 65 1.28 -3.15 -4.62
C GLU A 65 0.18 -4.22 -4.74
N ARG A 66 0.25 -5.21 -3.86
CA ARG A 66 -0.76 -6.28 -3.75
C ARG A 66 -1.30 -6.35 -2.33
N PRO A 67 -2.03 -5.33 -1.87
CA PRO A 67 -2.62 -5.34 -0.53
C PRO A 67 -3.50 -6.56 -0.30
N ASP A 68 -3.42 -7.08 0.94
CA ASP A 68 -4.22 -8.23 1.38
C ASP A 68 -5.72 -7.89 1.43
N THR A 69 -6.55 -8.92 1.57
CA THR A 69 -8.00 -8.81 1.80
C THR A 69 -8.30 -7.81 2.92
N GLY A 70 -9.19 -6.87 2.67
CA GLY A 70 -9.66 -5.89 3.65
C GLY A 70 -8.72 -4.70 3.86
N VAL A 71 -7.55 -4.64 3.21
CA VAL A 71 -6.60 -3.50 3.31
C VAL A 71 -7.00 -2.41 2.34
N PRO A 72 -7.35 -1.19 2.80
CA PRO A 72 -7.62 -0.05 1.95
C PRO A 72 -6.34 0.62 1.44
N ALA A 73 -6.48 1.42 0.38
CA ALA A 73 -5.44 2.32 -0.10
C ALA A 73 -6.00 3.74 -0.25
N ARG A 74 -5.34 4.73 0.36
CA ARG A 74 -5.62 6.15 0.15
C ARG A 74 -4.98 6.66 -1.13
N GLN A 75 -3.85 6.04 -1.52
CA GLN A 75 -3.21 6.24 -2.81
C GLN A 75 -2.70 4.90 -3.33
N MET A 76 -3.13 4.54 -4.51
CA MET A 76 -2.68 3.37 -5.25
C MET A 76 -2.45 3.75 -6.71
N PHE A 77 -1.49 3.11 -7.33
CA PHE A 77 -1.24 3.22 -8.76
C PHE A 77 -1.36 1.86 -9.43
N ALA A 78 -1.84 1.88 -10.66
CA ALA A 78 -1.74 0.75 -11.57
C ALA A 78 -1.37 1.26 -12.96
N HIS A 79 -0.63 0.47 -13.73
CA HIS A 79 -0.43 0.76 -15.15
C HIS A 79 -1.25 -0.17 -16.02
N PHE A 80 -1.60 0.33 -17.19
CA PHE A 80 -2.22 -0.42 -18.27
C PHE A 80 -1.77 0.13 -19.62
N ASP A 81 -1.91 -0.68 -20.64
CA ASP A 81 -1.53 -0.32 -22.00
C ASP A 81 -2.78 -0.08 -22.85
N TYR A 82 -2.72 0.97 -23.68
CA TYR A 82 -3.81 1.31 -24.61
C TYR A 82 -3.24 1.97 -25.87
N ALA A 83 -3.80 1.64 -27.05
CA ALA A 83 -3.23 2.05 -28.33
C ALA A 83 -3.48 3.53 -28.68
N GLU A 84 -4.50 4.17 -28.08
CA GLU A 84 -4.92 5.50 -28.49
C GLU A 84 -4.66 6.54 -27.39
N PRO A 85 -4.49 7.83 -27.75
CA PRO A 85 -4.42 8.91 -26.75
C PRO A 85 -5.70 8.99 -25.91
N ILE A 86 -5.53 9.14 -24.59
CA ILE A 86 -6.62 9.23 -23.62
C ILE A 86 -6.85 10.69 -23.22
N ASP A 87 -8.09 11.18 -23.35
CA ASP A 87 -8.54 12.37 -22.60
C ASP A 87 -8.77 11.97 -21.14
N ALA A 88 -7.73 12.18 -20.33
CA ALA A 88 -7.72 11.81 -18.92
C ALA A 88 -8.87 12.43 -18.13
N THR A 89 -9.19 13.70 -18.38
CA THR A 89 -10.26 14.43 -17.67
C THR A 89 -11.63 13.80 -17.93
N THR A 90 -11.94 13.52 -19.18
CA THR A 90 -13.21 12.89 -19.56
C THR A 90 -13.30 11.47 -19.08
N LEU A 91 -12.21 10.68 -19.20
CA LEU A 91 -12.20 9.28 -18.79
C LEU A 91 -12.35 9.14 -17.27
N ILE A 92 -11.65 9.96 -16.46
CA ILE A 92 -11.76 9.95 -14.99
C ILE A 92 -13.21 10.27 -14.57
N LYS A 93 -13.85 11.27 -15.17
CA LYS A 93 -15.26 11.60 -14.86
C LYS A 93 -16.20 10.42 -15.15
N LYS A 94 -16.05 9.77 -16.29
CA LYS A 94 -16.86 8.60 -16.67
C LYS A 94 -16.61 7.41 -15.74
N LEU A 95 -15.36 7.12 -15.43
CA LEU A 95 -14.98 6.02 -14.53
C LEU A 95 -15.51 6.26 -13.12
N ASN A 96 -15.33 7.46 -12.55
CA ASN A 96 -15.85 7.79 -11.21
C ASN A 96 -17.40 7.77 -11.15
N ALA A 97 -18.08 8.01 -12.25
CA ALA A 97 -19.54 7.87 -12.32
C ALA A 97 -20.01 6.40 -12.41
N TYR A 98 -19.17 5.51 -12.94
CA TYR A 98 -19.49 4.10 -13.14
C TYR A 98 -19.04 3.21 -11.99
N LEU A 99 -17.85 3.48 -11.42
CA LEU A 99 -17.25 2.69 -10.35
C LEU A 99 -18.08 2.73 -9.06
N PRO A 100 -18.01 1.68 -8.24
CA PRO A 100 -18.57 1.70 -6.89
C PRO A 100 -18.04 2.88 -6.06
N LYS A 101 -18.84 3.36 -5.10
CA LYS A 101 -18.53 4.53 -4.25
C LYS A 101 -17.26 4.36 -3.39
N ASP A 102 -16.79 3.16 -3.24
CA ASP A 102 -15.59 2.78 -2.49
C ASP A 102 -14.31 2.74 -3.32
N ILE A 103 -14.37 3.12 -4.62
CA ILE A 103 -13.22 3.35 -5.50
C ILE A 103 -13.32 4.75 -6.10
N ALA A 104 -12.27 5.56 -5.96
CA ALA A 104 -12.18 6.90 -6.51
C ALA A 104 -10.89 7.10 -7.31
N LEU A 105 -11.01 7.55 -8.57
CA LEU A 105 -9.89 7.85 -9.45
C LEU A 105 -9.53 9.32 -9.37
N PHE A 106 -8.23 9.62 -9.42
CA PHE A 106 -7.70 10.96 -9.26
C PHE A 106 -6.99 11.49 -10.51
N ALA A 107 -6.13 10.65 -11.12
CA ALA A 107 -5.31 11.07 -12.25
C ALA A 107 -5.00 9.91 -13.19
N ILE A 108 -4.69 10.23 -14.45
CA ILE A 108 -4.13 9.32 -15.44
C ILE A 108 -2.92 10.03 -16.05
N TYR A 109 -1.78 9.33 -16.04
CA TYR A 109 -0.49 9.84 -16.53
C TYR A 109 -0.04 9.01 -17.72
N PRO A 110 0.15 9.60 -18.90
CA PRO A 110 0.85 8.94 -19.99
C PRO A 110 2.35 8.84 -19.64
N LEU A 111 2.92 7.68 -19.77
CA LEU A 111 4.32 7.40 -19.43
C LEU A 111 5.00 6.58 -20.54
N PRO A 112 6.34 6.49 -20.55
CA PRO A 112 7.06 5.59 -21.44
C PRO A 112 6.57 4.14 -21.28
N ASP A 113 6.64 3.37 -22.36
CA ASP A 113 6.14 1.99 -22.45
C ASP A 113 6.88 1.00 -21.54
N ASP A 114 8.09 1.32 -21.13
CA ASP A 114 8.90 0.57 -20.16
C ASP A 114 8.59 0.90 -18.69
N ALA A 115 7.84 1.99 -18.41
CA ALA A 115 7.47 2.35 -17.04
C ALA A 115 6.62 1.27 -16.36
N HIS A 116 6.93 0.90 -15.13
CA HIS A 116 6.28 -0.20 -14.43
C HIS A 116 5.80 0.17 -13.02
N ALA A 117 4.47 0.15 -12.78
CA ALA A 117 3.88 0.62 -11.53
C ALA A 117 4.47 -0.07 -10.27
N ARG A 118 4.85 -1.35 -10.35
CA ARG A 118 5.38 -2.06 -9.19
C ARG A 118 6.90 -1.90 -9.03
N PHE A 119 7.64 -1.94 -10.14
CA PHE A 119 9.10 -2.03 -10.08
C PHE A 119 9.78 -0.67 -10.00
N ASP A 120 9.17 0.38 -10.54
CA ASP A 120 9.75 1.72 -10.54
C ASP A 120 9.34 2.55 -9.32
N ALA A 121 8.42 2.05 -8.51
CA ALA A 121 8.07 2.72 -7.27
C ALA A 121 9.26 2.70 -6.30
N THR A 122 9.69 3.87 -5.87
CA THR A 122 10.89 4.07 -5.04
C THR A 122 10.60 4.08 -3.55
N LYS A 123 9.36 4.40 -3.16
CA LYS A 123 8.91 4.42 -1.76
C LYS A 123 7.44 4.02 -1.67
N ARG A 124 7.09 3.29 -0.63
CA ARG A 124 5.71 3.05 -0.19
C ARG A 124 5.60 3.43 1.26
N THR A 125 4.47 4.02 1.64
CA THR A 125 4.15 4.35 3.02
C THR A 125 2.85 3.66 3.42
N TYR A 126 2.87 3.03 4.57
CA TYR A 126 1.70 2.44 5.22
C TYR A 126 1.45 3.12 6.56
N GLU A 127 0.18 3.25 6.90
CA GLU A 127 -0.26 3.58 8.24
C GLU A 127 -1.04 2.43 8.85
N TYR A 128 -0.87 2.19 10.15
CA TYR A 128 -1.71 1.30 10.92
C TYR A 128 -2.42 2.05 12.03
N HIS A 129 -3.76 2.01 12.02
CA HIS A 129 -4.60 2.80 12.91
C HIS A 129 -5.16 1.94 14.03
N ILE A 130 -4.97 2.41 15.28
CA ILE A 130 -5.54 1.83 16.50
C ILE A 130 -6.36 2.91 17.21
N HIS A 131 -7.51 2.52 17.80
CA HIS A 131 -8.23 3.34 18.76
C HIS A 131 -8.35 2.60 20.10
N THR A 132 -8.15 3.32 21.23
CA THR A 132 -8.08 2.75 22.57
C THR A 132 -9.41 2.83 23.31
N GLN A 133 -10.35 3.64 22.84
CA GLN A 133 -11.71 3.73 23.35
C GLN A 133 -12.70 3.24 22.29
N LYS A 134 -13.69 2.45 22.70
CA LYS A 134 -14.73 1.93 21.80
C LYS A 134 -15.45 3.08 21.10
N ASN A 135 -15.45 3.06 19.77
CA ASN A 135 -16.09 4.05 18.93
C ASN A 135 -16.79 3.37 17.74
N ALA A 136 -18.10 3.51 17.65
CA ALA A 136 -18.91 2.86 16.61
C ALA A 136 -18.59 3.39 15.19
N PHE A 137 -18.07 4.60 15.06
CA PHE A 137 -17.73 5.20 13.77
C PHE A 137 -16.31 4.85 13.28
N GLU A 138 -15.50 4.22 14.12
CA GLU A 138 -14.11 3.87 13.80
C GLU A 138 -13.89 2.37 13.61
N CYS A 139 -14.88 1.54 13.94
CA CYS A 139 -14.74 0.08 13.97
C CYS A 139 -14.38 -0.55 12.61
N ALA A 140 -14.72 0.10 11.49
CA ALA A 140 -14.39 -0.37 10.14
C ALA A 140 -13.02 0.11 9.64
N ASP A 141 -12.48 1.16 10.25
CA ASP A 141 -11.35 1.93 9.72
C ASP A 141 -10.13 1.93 10.66
N SER A 142 -10.23 1.33 11.84
CA SER A 142 -9.12 1.18 12.79
C SER A 142 -9.36 0.00 13.74
N TRP A 143 -8.29 -0.53 14.29
CA TRP A 143 -8.36 -1.63 15.22
C TRP A 143 -8.65 -1.14 16.63
N TYR A 144 -9.76 -1.61 17.24
CA TYR A 144 -10.04 -1.36 18.65
C TYR A 144 -9.10 -2.17 19.54
N TYR A 145 -8.25 -1.49 20.31
CA TYR A 145 -7.31 -2.11 21.22
C TYR A 145 -7.27 -1.36 22.55
N PRO A 146 -8.01 -1.83 23.59
CA PRO A 146 -8.21 -1.09 24.84
C PRO A 146 -7.05 -1.18 25.85
N HIS A 147 -6.05 -2.03 25.58
CA HIS A 147 -4.95 -2.23 26.53
C HIS A 147 -3.92 -1.09 26.42
N PRO A 148 -3.37 -0.61 27.56
CA PRO A 148 -2.34 0.40 27.53
C PRO A 148 -1.07 -0.14 26.87
N LEU A 149 -0.44 0.69 26.05
CA LEU A 149 0.78 0.36 25.32
C LEU A 149 1.88 1.36 25.67
N ASN A 150 3.08 0.88 25.90
CA ASN A 150 4.26 1.71 26.05
C ASN A 150 4.76 2.17 24.67
N VAL A 151 4.28 3.36 24.22
CA VAL A 151 4.61 3.93 22.91
C VAL A 151 6.11 4.26 22.79
N GLU A 152 6.76 4.63 23.89
CA GLU A 152 8.21 4.93 23.90
C GLU A 152 9.03 3.66 23.60
N ALA A 153 8.70 2.54 24.26
CA ALA A 153 9.34 1.25 23.98
C ALA A 153 9.09 0.79 22.52
N MET A 154 7.87 1.00 22.00
CA MET A 154 7.54 0.70 20.61
C MET A 154 8.36 1.56 19.64
N ASN A 155 8.58 2.84 19.92
CA ASN A 155 9.40 3.73 19.09
C ASN A 155 10.90 3.40 19.19
N ALA A 156 11.39 2.95 20.33
CA ALA A 156 12.75 2.42 20.43
C ALA A 156 12.95 1.18 19.52
N ALA A 157 11.94 0.30 19.46
CA ALA A 157 11.94 -0.83 18.54
C ALA A 157 11.89 -0.38 17.06
N CYS A 158 11.14 0.66 16.74
CA CYS A 158 11.11 1.25 15.39
C CYS A 158 12.50 1.76 14.95
N ALA A 159 13.28 2.35 15.88
CA ALA A 159 14.65 2.75 15.59
C ALA A 159 15.53 1.55 15.23
N LEU A 160 15.37 0.42 15.94
CA LEU A 160 16.10 -0.82 15.65
C LEU A 160 15.70 -1.41 14.28
N LEU A 161 14.42 -1.42 13.92
CA LEU A 161 13.97 -1.91 12.61
C LEU A 161 14.64 -1.17 11.45
N LYS A 162 14.89 0.13 11.55
CA LYS A 162 15.55 0.93 10.51
C LYS A 162 17.03 0.57 10.29
N THR A 163 17.68 -0.15 11.21
CA THR A 163 19.07 -0.59 11.06
C THR A 163 19.21 -1.95 10.39
N HIS A 164 18.10 -2.65 10.13
CA HIS A 164 18.06 -3.96 9.51
C HIS A 164 17.65 -3.90 8.05
N THR A 165 17.99 -4.92 7.30
CA THR A 165 17.64 -5.05 5.88
C THR A 165 16.92 -6.36 5.56
N ASP A 166 17.25 -7.47 6.22
CA ASP A 166 16.60 -8.76 5.99
C ASP A 166 15.38 -8.92 6.90
N PHE A 167 14.19 -8.97 6.31
CA PHE A 167 12.91 -9.06 7.02
C PHE A 167 12.17 -10.38 6.78
N GLU A 168 12.90 -11.47 6.50
CA GLU A 168 12.31 -12.79 6.28
C GLU A 168 11.37 -13.22 7.42
N CYS A 169 11.75 -12.94 8.69
CA CYS A 169 10.93 -13.23 9.86
C CYS A 169 9.55 -12.57 9.86
N PHE A 170 9.33 -11.51 9.08
CA PHE A 170 8.04 -10.83 8.94
C PHE A 170 7.31 -11.19 7.65
N SER A 171 7.92 -11.98 6.77
CA SER A 171 7.29 -12.41 5.52
C SER A 171 6.30 -13.54 5.74
N LYS A 172 5.20 -13.55 4.96
CA LYS A 172 4.32 -14.72 4.90
C LYS A 172 5.10 -15.91 4.35
N LEU A 173 4.92 -17.09 4.97
CA LEU A 173 5.53 -18.32 4.50
C LEU A 173 5.05 -18.69 3.08
N HIS A 174 5.88 -19.44 2.36
CA HIS A 174 5.59 -19.92 1.00
C HIS A 174 5.27 -18.80 -0.01
N THR A 175 6.04 -17.71 0.07
CA THR A 175 5.99 -16.64 -0.95
C THR A 175 7.14 -16.80 -1.92
N ASP A 176 6.83 -16.68 -3.22
CA ASP A 176 7.84 -16.67 -4.27
C ASP A 176 8.48 -15.27 -4.36
N VAL A 177 9.53 -15.05 -3.54
CA VAL A 177 10.30 -13.79 -3.51
C VAL A 177 11.79 -14.08 -3.72
N LYS A 178 12.45 -13.26 -4.53
CA LYS A 178 13.89 -13.38 -4.82
C LYS A 178 14.77 -12.94 -3.65
N THR A 179 14.28 -12.05 -2.80
CA THR A 179 15.00 -11.50 -1.65
C THR A 179 14.02 -11.03 -0.58
N PHE A 180 14.44 -11.13 0.69
CA PHE A 180 13.71 -10.60 1.85
C PHE A 180 14.22 -9.22 2.27
N ASN A 181 15.13 -8.63 1.50
CA ASN A 181 15.70 -7.32 1.80
C ASN A 181 14.68 -6.21 1.52
N CYS A 182 14.54 -5.31 2.50
CA CYS A 182 13.77 -4.08 2.43
C CYS A 182 14.57 -2.98 3.13
N SER A 183 14.45 -1.75 2.63
CA SER A 183 15.09 -0.57 3.25
C SER A 183 14.02 0.28 3.91
N ILE A 184 13.86 0.16 5.24
CA ILE A 184 12.93 0.98 6.01
C ILE A 184 13.56 2.35 6.24
N THR A 185 12.96 3.39 5.67
CA THR A 185 13.42 4.78 5.79
C THR A 185 12.72 5.54 6.92
N HIS A 186 11.49 5.14 7.26
CA HIS A 186 10.71 5.72 8.35
C HIS A 186 9.93 4.63 9.09
N ALA A 187 9.89 4.69 10.41
CA ALA A 187 9.02 3.87 11.25
C ALA A 187 8.79 4.62 12.57
N GLU A 188 7.53 4.94 12.89
CA GLU A 188 7.18 5.74 14.06
C GLU A 188 5.74 5.52 14.51
N TRP A 189 5.52 5.47 15.82
CA TRP A 189 4.21 5.56 16.46
C TRP A 189 3.94 6.98 16.93
N THR A 190 2.79 7.52 16.57
CA THR A 190 2.28 8.78 17.08
C THR A 190 0.97 8.56 17.84
N GLN A 191 0.78 9.29 18.94
CA GLN A 191 -0.46 9.25 19.73
C GLN A 191 -1.16 10.60 19.66
N LYS A 192 -2.46 10.59 19.30
CA LYS A 192 -3.33 11.77 19.33
C LYS A 192 -4.62 11.40 20.06
N GLY A 193 -4.72 11.79 21.33
CA GLY A 193 -5.86 11.42 22.18
C GLY A 193 -6.00 9.89 22.29
N ASN A 194 -7.13 9.36 21.84
CA ASN A 194 -7.45 7.93 21.86
C ASN A 194 -6.95 7.15 20.64
N ARG A 195 -6.21 7.79 19.74
CA ARG A 195 -5.69 7.17 18.52
C ARG A 195 -4.19 6.98 18.61
N LEU A 196 -3.75 5.79 18.20
CA LEU A 196 -2.37 5.46 17.94
C LEU A 196 -2.24 5.19 16.44
N ILE A 197 -1.28 5.82 15.80
CA ILE A 197 -1.00 5.65 14.38
C ILE A 197 0.46 5.25 14.23
N PHE A 198 0.68 4.10 13.61
CA PHE A 198 1.99 3.66 13.18
C PHE A 198 2.19 4.01 11.72
N THR A 199 3.23 4.77 11.40
CA THR A 199 3.62 5.10 10.04
C THR A 199 4.92 4.39 9.70
N ILE A 200 4.97 3.70 8.57
CA ILE A 200 6.16 3.03 8.09
C ILE A 200 6.36 3.25 6.59
N SER A 201 7.58 3.62 6.21
CA SER A 201 7.98 3.80 4.80
C SER A 201 9.20 2.94 4.47
N ALA A 202 9.17 2.32 3.30
CA ALA A 202 10.29 1.54 2.77
C ALA A 202 10.30 1.58 1.23
N ASP A 203 11.41 1.14 0.64
CA ASP A 203 11.53 0.91 -0.80
C ASP A 203 10.55 -0.18 -1.30
N ARG A 204 10.30 -1.20 -0.48
CA ARG A 204 9.33 -2.28 -0.72
C ARG A 204 8.88 -2.91 0.59
N PHE A 205 7.78 -3.67 0.53
CA PHE A 205 7.34 -4.51 1.63
C PHE A 205 7.11 -5.95 1.16
N LEU A 206 7.37 -6.90 2.06
CA LEU A 206 7.04 -8.31 1.88
C LEU A 206 5.56 -8.54 2.22
N ARG A 207 4.99 -9.61 1.67
CA ARG A 207 3.60 -9.96 1.96
C ARG A 207 3.39 -10.16 3.46
N ASN A 208 2.38 -9.47 4.01
CA ASN A 208 2.01 -9.47 5.44
C ASN A 208 3.04 -8.80 6.38
N MET A 209 4.14 -8.24 5.86
CA MET A 209 5.25 -7.71 6.66
C MET A 209 4.80 -6.64 7.65
N VAL A 210 4.11 -5.61 7.21
CA VAL A 210 3.69 -4.49 8.08
C VAL A 210 2.80 -4.99 9.23
N ARG A 211 1.85 -5.88 8.95
CA ARG A 211 0.95 -6.45 9.98
C ARG A 211 1.69 -7.29 11.01
N ALA A 212 2.72 -8.02 10.60
CA ALA A 212 3.56 -8.81 11.51
C ALA A 212 4.50 -7.91 12.35
N ILE A 213 5.05 -6.85 11.76
CA ILE A 213 5.81 -5.82 12.48
C ILE A 213 4.94 -5.18 13.55
N VAL A 214 3.75 -4.71 13.20
CA VAL A 214 2.83 -4.08 14.16
C VAL A 214 2.51 -5.03 15.31
N GLY A 215 2.19 -6.31 15.03
CA GLY A 215 1.94 -7.28 16.10
C GLY A 215 3.12 -7.48 17.04
N THR A 216 4.33 -7.51 16.52
CA THR A 216 5.56 -7.59 17.33
C THR A 216 5.76 -6.30 18.16
N LEU A 217 5.51 -5.13 17.58
CA LEU A 217 5.58 -3.85 18.30
C LEU A 217 4.53 -3.76 19.41
N ILE A 218 3.33 -4.32 19.21
CA ILE A 218 2.30 -4.44 20.26
C ILE A 218 2.81 -5.31 21.42
N ASP A 219 3.44 -6.46 21.13
CA ASP A 219 4.00 -7.30 22.18
C ASP A 219 5.12 -6.59 22.96
N ILE A 220 5.92 -5.72 22.31
CA ILE A 220 6.90 -4.85 22.95
C ILE A 220 6.19 -3.79 23.83
N GLY A 221 5.15 -3.14 23.31
CA GLY A 221 4.36 -2.15 24.05
C GLY A 221 3.67 -2.72 25.28
N LEU A 222 3.38 -4.03 25.29
CA LEU A 222 2.86 -4.79 26.43
C LEU A 222 3.94 -5.28 27.40
N GLY A 223 5.22 -5.10 27.07
CA GLY A 223 6.34 -5.63 27.85
C GLY A 223 6.53 -7.16 27.75
N LYS A 224 5.89 -7.83 26.78
CA LYS A 224 6.03 -9.27 26.52
C LYS A 224 7.29 -9.63 25.74
N THR A 225 7.79 -8.69 24.96
CA THR A 225 8.95 -8.82 24.08
C THR A 225 9.89 -7.65 24.36
N THR A 226 11.17 -7.91 24.54
CA THR A 226 12.20 -6.90 24.74
C THR A 226 12.84 -6.47 23.41
N LEU A 227 13.66 -5.40 23.42
CA LEU A 227 14.47 -5.02 22.25
C LEU A 227 15.51 -6.11 21.90
N THR A 228 16.04 -6.79 22.90
CA THR A 228 16.96 -7.94 22.69
C THR A 228 16.23 -9.08 21.99
N ASP A 229 14.98 -9.38 22.41
CA ASP A 229 14.18 -10.39 21.74
C ASP A 229 13.85 -10.00 20.30
N LEU A 230 13.58 -8.71 20.03
CA LEU A 230 13.37 -8.22 18.66
C LEU A 230 14.60 -8.47 17.78
N THR A 231 15.81 -8.21 18.29
CA THR A 231 17.05 -8.53 17.58
C THR A 231 17.13 -10.02 17.28
N ALA A 232 16.88 -10.89 18.27
CA ALA A 232 16.87 -12.33 18.08
C ALA A 232 15.79 -12.81 17.09
N ILE A 233 14.61 -12.16 17.05
CA ILE A 233 13.56 -12.43 16.06
C ILE A 233 14.06 -12.12 14.66
N LEU A 234 14.65 -10.92 14.44
CA LEU A 234 15.21 -10.50 13.16
C LEU A 234 16.30 -11.47 12.66
N GLU A 235 17.25 -11.81 13.52
CA GLU A 235 18.36 -12.73 13.21
C GLU A 235 17.87 -14.16 12.93
N SER A 236 16.77 -14.58 13.53
CA SER A 236 16.23 -15.94 13.40
C SER A 236 15.70 -16.25 12.00
N LYS A 237 15.33 -15.25 11.20
CA LYS A 237 14.66 -15.39 9.89
C LYS A 237 13.41 -16.27 9.93
N ASN A 238 12.79 -16.41 11.08
CA ASN A 238 11.69 -17.35 11.32
C ASN A 238 10.39 -16.62 11.65
N ARG A 239 9.41 -16.73 10.75
CA ARG A 239 8.08 -16.09 10.91
C ARG A 239 7.36 -16.49 12.21
N SER A 240 7.57 -17.72 12.70
CA SER A 240 6.89 -18.20 13.92
C SER A 240 7.39 -17.53 15.19
N LYS A 241 8.55 -16.88 15.18
CA LYS A 241 9.10 -16.14 16.32
C LYS A 241 8.62 -14.68 16.36
N ALA A 242 8.17 -14.14 15.24
CA ALA A 242 7.58 -12.81 15.19
C ALA A 242 6.16 -12.80 15.76
N GLY A 243 5.69 -11.63 16.18
CA GLY A 243 4.34 -11.42 16.70
C GLY A 243 3.25 -11.82 15.69
N PHE A 244 2.01 -11.85 16.15
CA PHE A 244 0.85 -12.16 15.31
C PHE A 244 0.62 -11.09 14.22
N SER A 245 -0.09 -11.44 13.17
CA SER A 245 -0.51 -10.46 12.16
C SER A 245 -1.76 -9.74 12.63
N VAL A 246 -1.64 -8.44 12.89
CA VAL A 246 -2.77 -7.61 13.34
C VAL A 246 -3.89 -7.55 12.28
N PRO A 247 -5.13 -7.19 12.67
CA PRO A 247 -6.27 -7.10 11.74
C PRO A 247 -6.00 -6.22 10.52
N ALA A 248 -6.48 -6.64 9.34
CA ALA A 248 -6.20 -5.94 8.09
C ALA A 248 -6.85 -4.56 7.99
N HIS A 249 -8.05 -4.39 8.55
CA HIS A 249 -8.85 -3.16 8.45
C HIS A 249 -8.20 -1.92 9.11
N GLY A 250 -7.20 -2.11 9.98
CA GLY A 250 -6.43 -1.01 10.53
C GLY A 250 -5.26 -0.56 9.64
N LEU A 251 -4.88 -1.33 8.62
CA LEU A 251 -3.75 -1.04 7.73
C LEU A 251 -4.20 -0.26 6.50
N TYR A 252 -3.42 0.76 6.10
CA TYR A 252 -3.67 1.59 4.92
C TYR A 252 -2.39 1.74 4.11
N LEU A 253 -2.44 1.53 2.80
CA LEU A 253 -1.44 2.06 1.89
C LEU A 253 -1.76 3.55 1.68
N THR A 254 -0.87 4.44 2.12
CA THR A 254 -1.12 5.89 2.09
C THR A 254 -0.40 6.61 0.98
N GLU A 255 0.81 6.13 0.60
CA GLU A 255 1.61 6.77 -0.44
C GLU A 255 2.40 5.75 -1.26
N VAL A 256 2.53 6.04 -2.55
CA VAL A 256 3.46 5.38 -3.47
C VAL A 256 4.19 6.46 -4.27
N HIS A 257 5.52 6.42 -4.28
CA HIS A 257 6.35 7.42 -4.97
C HIS A 257 7.03 6.84 -6.21
N TYR A 258 7.10 7.66 -7.25
CA TYR A 258 7.82 7.39 -8.49
C TYR A 258 8.76 8.54 -8.83
N PRO A 259 9.90 8.30 -9.49
CA PRO A 259 10.84 9.36 -9.84
C PRO A 259 10.29 10.34 -10.88
N TYR A 260 9.29 9.94 -11.64
CA TYR A 260 8.74 10.67 -12.80
C TYR A 260 7.27 11.13 -12.60
N ILE A 261 6.63 10.81 -11.47
CA ILE A 261 5.31 11.35 -11.10
C ILE A 261 5.49 12.30 -9.92
N PRO A 262 5.11 13.58 -10.05
CA PRO A 262 5.21 14.51 -8.94
C PRO A 262 4.28 14.07 -7.80
N PHE A 263 4.82 14.04 -6.58
CA PHE A 263 4.02 13.76 -5.40
C PHE A 263 3.01 14.87 -5.16
N GLN A 264 1.75 14.51 -4.97
CA GLN A 264 0.67 15.41 -4.59
C GLN A 264 0.09 14.91 -3.25
N GLU A 265 0.23 15.72 -2.21
CA GLU A 265 -0.45 15.48 -0.93
C GLU A 265 -1.97 15.58 -1.13
N ARG A 266 -2.72 14.59 -0.60
CA ARG A 266 -4.19 14.50 -0.75
C ARG A 266 -4.89 14.31 0.59
#